data_7358c6b94db75a7a7a73e6af52dd8f09
#
_entry.id   7358c6b94db75a7a7a73e6af52dd8f09
#
_cell.length_a   1.000
_cell.length_b   1.000
_cell.length_c   1.000
_cell.angle_alpha   90.00
_cell.angle_beta   90.00
_cell.angle_gamma   90.00
#
_symmetry.space_group_name_H-M   'P 1'
#
loop_
_entity.id
_entity.type
_entity.pdbx_description
1 polymer ?
#
loop_
_entity_poly.entity_id
_entity_poly.type
_entity_poly.pdbx_seq_one_letter_code
_entity_poly.pdbx_strand_id
1 'polypeptide(L)'
;MSLCGYADRGVKQPAKPPTSNDVDGLVPGPPARHGGVPLSSQRPTLADVAAAAKVSVSTASLAFSGAGPIAATTRQRVHDAASELGYAGPNPLGRQLRRGRSGIVGVVVGDALSRAFRDPVTTQVLDGLVGHLGTLDLGVLLIPSASGPTTTTIDPLLESAAMDVAVVMWGGAGDSPVLAGLARRGIPTVLIEGRLAPGVSVVGIDDRGGIEQVTRHLLDLGHTRIASVTLPFDHERRDGLMTTQRLADPAWEITRRRLAGIHDAGVTPAAVYETPASLVEHGATAGRVLLSGPDRPTAIVCQSDLLASGVVLAARELGLRVPQDVSIAGFDGIDLPWLAPDVLTTVVQPLTEKGATVGRLVEDILAGAEPEHRELPVTLRVGTTTGPAPA
;
A
#
# COMPACT_ATOMS: atom_id res chain seq x y z
N MET A 1 -63.13 16.61 -23.47
CA MET A 1 -62.39 17.26 -24.57
C MET A 1 -60.94 16.73 -24.52
N SER A 2 -60.80 15.77 -25.32
CA SER A 2 -59.88 15.53 -26.51
C SER A 2 -58.45 15.25 -26.08
N LEU A 3 -58.08 14.00 -25.99
CA LEU A 3 -57.41 13.06 -26.92
C LEU A 3 -56.23 13.65 -27.74
N CYS A 4 -55.03 13.14 -27.41
CA CYS A 4 -53.94 12.79 -28.36
C CYS A 4 -52.98 11.87 -27.59
N GLY A 5 -52.80 10.60 -27.74
CA GLY A 5 -52.44 9.87 -28.97
C GLY A 5 -50.94 9.78 -29.06
N TYR A 6 -50.23 8.80 -28.36
CA TYR A 6 -48.80 8.50 -28.68
C TYR A 6 -48.67 7.01 -29.00
N ALA A 7 -48.19 6.79 -30.22
CA ALA A 7 -48.14 5.54 -30.93
C ALA A 7 -47.10 4.55 -30.35
N ASP A 8 -47.53 3.34 -30.31
CA ASP A 8 -46.82 2.05 -30.15
C ASP A 8 -45.64 1.95 -31.15
N ARG A 9 -44.41 1.83 -30.66
CA ARG A 9 -43.24 1.38 -31.43
C ARG A 9 -42.75 0.07 -30.85
N GLY A 10 -43.04 -0.98 -31.61
CA GLY A 10 -42.73 -2.36 -31.35
C GLY A 10 -41.30 -2.61 -30.86
N VAL A 11 -41.20 -3.28 -29.73
CA VAL A 11 -39.97 -3.87 -29.20
C VAL A 11 -39.64 -5.11 -30.03
N LYS A 12 -38.57 -5.06 -30.82
CA LYS A 12 -37.99 -6.24 -31.46
C LYS A 12 -37.36 -7.13 -30.38
N GLN A 13 -37.82 -8.37 -30.30
CA GLN A 13 -37.23 -9.44 -29.51
C GLN A 13 -35.78 -9.70 -29.97
N PRO A 14 -34.85 -10.00 -29.05
CA PRO A 14 -33.49 -10.40 -29.40
C PRO A 14 -33.50 -11.81 -30.01
N ALA A 15 -32.72 -12.00 -31.08
CA ALA A 15 -32.54 -13.25 -31.78
C ALA A 15 -31.94 -14.34 -30.89
N LYS A 16 -32.45 -15.57 -31.07
CA LYS A 16 -32.02 -16.80 -30.40
C LYS A 16 -30.56 -17.11 -30.78
N PRO A 17 -29.69 -17.56 -29.86
CA PRO A 17 -28.33 -17.95 -30.22
C PRO A 17 -28.32 -19.23 -31.06
N PRO A 18 -27.36 -19.39 -32.00
CA PRO A 18 -27.27 -20.56 -32.86
C PRO A 18 -26.87 -21.80 -32.06
N THR A 19 -27.52 -22.95 -32.40
CA THR A 19 -27.20 -24.26 -31.84
C THR A 19 -25.89 -24.79 -32.41
N SER A 20 -25.12 -25.48 -31.55
CA SER A 20 -23.81 -26.07 -31.82
C SER A 20 -23.88 -27.22 -32.84
N ASN A 21 -23.79 -26.97 -34.12
CA ASN A 21 -23.53 -28.05 -35.12
C ASN A 21 -23.12 -27.54 -36.52
N ASP A 22 -22.43 -26.39 -36.62
CA ASP A 22 -21.89 -25.95 -37.94
C ASP A 22 -20.51 -25.27 -37.75
N VAL A 23 -19.53 -26.05 -37.33
CA VAL A 23 -18.11 -25.67 -37.40
C VAL A 23 -17.24 -26.87 -37.83
N ASP A 24 -17.47 -27.35 -39.04
CA ASP A 24 -16.46 -28.12 -39.76
C ASP A 24 -15.93 -27.26 -40.90
N GLY A 25 -14.64 -26.92 -40.84
CA GLY A 25 -13.94 -26.44 -42.02
C GLY A 25 -13.29 -25.06 -42.00
N LEU A 26 -12.63 -24.63 -40.89
CA LEU A 26 -11.60 -23.59 -40.99
C LEU A 26 -10.38 -23.99 -40.16
N VAL A 27 -9.44 -24.66 -40.78
CA VAL A 27 -8.08 -24.81 -40.26
C VAL A 27 -7.42 -23.43 -40.32
N PRO A 28 -7.02 -22.80 -39.18
CA PRO A 28 -6.26 -21.56 -39.25
C PRO A 28 -4.90 -21.87 -39.86
N GLY A 29 -4.57 -21.21 -40.95
CA GLY A 29 -3.21 -21.22 -41.50
C GLY A 29 -2.20 -20.71 -40.46
N PRO A 30 -0.91 -21.08 -40.57
CA PRO A 30 0.10 -20.68 -39.66
C PRO A 30 0.16 -19.14 -39.58
N PRO A 31 0.34 -18.56 -38.35
CA PRO A 31 0.39 -17.11 -38.18
C PRO A 31 1.47 -16.53 -39.06
N ALA A 32 1.13 -15.52 -39.84
CA ALA A 32 2.05 -14.76 -40.63
C ALA A 32 3.21 -14.32 -39.70
N ARG A 33 4.43 -14.73 -40.06
CA ARG A 33 5.63 -14.27 -39.40
C ARG A 33 5.64 -12.75 -39.55
N HIS A 34 5.29 -12.05 -38.47
CA HIS A 34 5.59 -10.63 -38.36
C HIS A 34 7.10 -10.51 -38.57
N GLY A 35 7.48 -9.81 -39.62
CA GLY A 35 8.88 -9.53 -39.92
C GLY A 35 9.53 -8.94 -38.71
N GLY A 36 10.39 -9.72 -38.06
CA GLY A 36 11.19 -9.22 -36.97
C GLY A 36 12.02 -8.06 -37.52
N VAL A 37 11.81 -6.89 -36.94
CA VAL A 37 12.76 -5.78 -37.10
C VAL A 37 14.12 -6.37 -36.69
N PRO A 38 15.14 -6.34 -37.53
CA PRO A 38 16.44 -6.90 -37.17
C PRO A 38 17.00 -6.10 -36.00
N LEU A 39 17.03 -6.72 -34.81
CA LEU A 39 17.66 -6.21 -33.59
C LEU A 39 19.21 -6.28 -33.67
N SER A 40 19.80 -6.00 -34.81
CA SER A 40 21.24 -6.00 -35.03
C SER A 40 21.78 -4.68 -35.56
N SER A 41 21.30 -3.52 -35.03
CA SER A 41 22.20 -2.39 -34.90
C SER A 41 22.85 -2.54 -33.51
N GLN A 42 24.11 -2.94 -33.47
CA GLN A 42 24.88 -2.91 -32.20
C GLN A 42 24.78 -1.51 -31.64
N ARG A 43 24.13 -1.40 -30.46
CA ARG A 43 24.05 -0.09 -29.78
C ARG A 43 25.46 0.42 -29.59
N PRO A 44 25.75 1.70 -29.94
CA PRO A 44 27.06 2.26 -29.74
C PRO A 44 27.54 2.04 -28.32
N THR A 45 28.81 1.72 -28.15
CA THR A 45 29.43 1.46 -26.86
C THR A 45 30.24 2.66 -26.39
N LEU A 46 30.63 2.68 -25.11
CA LEU A 46 31.53 3.70 -24.58
C LEU A 46 32.92 3.68 -25.33
N ALA A 47 33.32 2.52 -25.83
CA ALA A 47 34.54 2.40 -26.62
C ALA A 47 34.43 3.10 -27.99
N ASP A 48 33.26 3.02 -28.63
CA ASP A 48 33.00 3.73 -29.89
C ASP A 48 33.01 5.24 -29.69
N VAL A 49 32.42 5.73 -28.58
CA VAL A 49 32.45 7.15 -28.20
C VAL A 49 33.89 7.60 -27.92
N ALA A 50 34.70 6.80 -27.21
CA ALA A 50 36.07 7.12 -26.90
C ALA A 50 36.92 7.20 -28.19
N ALA A 51 36.69 6.28 -29.13
CA ALA A 51 37.37 6.30 -30.44
C ALA A 51 36.98 7.54 -31.26
N ALA A 52 35.68 7.87 -31.37
CA ALA A 52 35.19 9.05 -32.07
C ALA A 52 35.70 10.36 -31.45
N ALA A 53 35.71 10.47 -30.12
CA ALA A 53 36.23 11.63 -29.40
C ALA A 53 37.78 11.68 -29.33
N LYS A 54 38.48 10.66 -29.83
CA LYS A 54 39.95 10.50 -29.78
C LYS A 54 40.52 10.59 -28.36
N VAL A 55 39.90 9.87 -27.43
CA VAL A 55 40.32 9.79 -26.01
C VAL A 55 40.39 8.31 -25.57
N SER A 56 40.99 8.05 -24.41
CA SER A 56 40.91 6.72 -23.81
C SER A 56 39.50 6.41 -23.30
N VAL A 57 39.12 5.12 -23.20
CA VAL A 57 37.84 4.68 -22.64
C VAL A 57 37.67 5.19 -21.20
N SER A 58 38.74 5.22 -20.41
CA SER A 58 38.75 5.81 -19.07
C SER A 58 38.43 7.31 -19.07
N THR A 59 39.01 8.08 -20.01
CA THR A 59 38.72 9.51 -20.17
C THR A 59 37.26 9.73 -20.58
N ALA A 60 36.74 8.94 -21.52
CA ALA A 60 35.34 8.99 -21.91
C ALA A 60 34.40 8.66 -20.69
N SER A 61 34.74 7.62 -19.90
CA SER A 61 34.00 7.28 -18.69
C SER A 61 34.01 8.41 -17.66
N LEU A 62 35.14 9.08 -17.47
CA LEU A 62 35.24 10.23 -16.56
C LEU A 62 34.43 11.44 -17.04
N ALA A 63 34.34 11.67 -18.36
CA ALA A 63 33.52 12.74 -18.94
C ALA A 63 32.02 12.59 -18.57
N PHE A 64 31.52 11.34 -18.58
CA PHE A 64 30.13 11.03 -18.20
C PHE A 64 29.90 10.99 -16.68
N SER A 65 30.91 10.59 -15.89
CA SER A 65 30.74 10.47 -14.44
C SER A 65 30.90 11.78 -13.69
N GLY A 66 31.43 12.80 -14.31
CA GLY A 66 31.79 14.07 -13.65
C GLY A 66 32.96 13.95 -12.64
N ALA A 67 33.42 12.73 -12.35
CA ALA A 67 34.45 12.44 -11.37
C ALA A 67 35.86 12.60 -12.00
N GLY A 68 36.66 13.51 -11.43
CA GLY A 68 38.06 13.69 -11.80
C GLY A 68 38.37 14.90 -12.71
N PRO A 69 39.62 15.31 -12.77
CA PRO A 69 40.07 16.49 -13.52
C PRO A 69 40.11 16.21 -15.02
N ILE A 70 39.05 16.60 -15.72
CA ILE A 70 39.01 16.61 -17.20
C ILE A 70 38.81 18.03 -17.68
N ALA A 71 39.58 18.46 -18.66
CA ALA A 71 39.40 19.77 -19.32
C ALA A 71 37.99 19.88 -19.91
N ALA A 72 37.32 21.03 -19.72
CA ALA A 72 35.97 21.27 -20.20
C ALA A 72 35.83 21.00 -21.71
N THR A 73 36.84 21.36 -22.50
CA THR A 73 36.91 21.07 -23.95
C THR A 73 36.90 19.59 -24.28
N THR A 74 37.59 18.78 -23.48
CA THR A 74 37.62 17.31 -23.66
C THR A 74 36.27 16.70 -23.28
N ARG A 75 35.64 17.17 -22.19
CA ARG A 75 34.31 16.74 -21.80
C ARG A 75 33.27 17.02 -22.88
N GLN A 76 33.29 18.25 -23.43
CA GLN A 76 32.37 18.65 -24.51
C GLN A 76 32.54 17.74 -25.73
N ARG A 77 33.79 17.51 -26.17
CA ARG A 77 34.09 16.66 -27.33
C ARG A 77 33.57 15.22 -27.14
N VAL A 78 33.63 14.67 -25.93
CA VAL A 78 33.05 13.34 -25.62
C VAL A 78 31.54 13.33 -25.70
N HIS A 79 30.87 14.39 -25.19
CA HIS A 79 29.42 14.50 -25.27
C HIS A 79 28.94 14.73 -26.71
N ASP A 80 29.65 15.50 -27.51
CA ASP A 80 29.34 15.72 -28.94
C ASP A 80 29.45 14.40 -29.71
N ALA A 81 30.56 13.64 -29.53
CA ALA A 81 30.71 12.31 -30.13
C ALA A 81 29.63 11.31 -29.70
N ALA A 82 29.23 11.35 -28.44
CA ALA A 82 28.13 10.51 -27.93
C ALA A 82 26.79 10.87 -28.61
N SER A 83 26.50 12.16 -28.74
CA SER A 83 25.29 12.66 -29.42
C SER A 83 25.26 12.22 -30.89
N GLU A 84 26.39 12.39 -31.62
CA GLU A 84 26.49 11.99 -33.03
C GLU A 84 26.29 10.49 -33.24
N LEU A 85 26.79 9.66 -32.31
CA LEU A 85 26.61 8.21 -32.34
C LEU A 85 25.27 7.71 -31.80
N GLY A 86 24.46 8.58 -31.23
CA GLY A 86 23.20 8.18 -30.52
C GLY A 86 23.47 7.37 -29.24
N TYR A 87 24.64 7.58 -28.62
CA TYR A 87 25.01 6.90 -27.37
C TYR A 87 24.38 7.58 -26.16
N ALA A 88 23.41 6.90 -25.51
CA ALA A 88 22.64 7.43 -24.38
C ALA A 88 23.43 7.50 -23.04
N GLY A 89 24.72 7.15 -23.04
CA GLY A 89 25.54 7.13 -21.83
C GLY A 89 25.96 5.71 -21.40
N PRO A 90 26.87 5.61 -20.42
CA PRO A 90 27.34 4.33 -19.89
C PRO A 90 26.18 3.49 -19.35
N ASN A 91 26.20 2.19 -19.66
CA ASN A 91 25.17 1.26 -19.20
C ASN A 91 25.02 1.34 -17.67
N PRO A 92 23.81 1.65 -17.14
CA PRO A 92 23.55 1.70 -15.70
C PRO A 92 23.98 0.43 -14.98
N LEU A 93 23.77 -0.76 -15.57
CA LEU A 93 24.18 -2.06 -15.00
C LEU A 93 25.71 -2.13 -14.81
N GLY A 94 26.50 -1.64 -15.77
CA GLY A 94 27.96 -1.60 -15.64
C GLY A 94 28.46 -0.61 -14.59
N ARG A 95 27.65 0.42 -14.27
CA ARG A 95 27.93 1.36 -13.18
C ARG A 95 27.60 0.73 -11.82
N GLN A 96 26.46 0.04 -11.71
CA GLN A 96 26.03 -0.69 -10.53
C GLN A 96 27.03 -1.77 -10.14
N LEU A 97 27.48 -2.60 -11.11
CA LEU A 97 28.50 -3.63 -10.89
C LEU A 97 29.82 -3.06 -10.34
N ARG A 98 30.24 -1.89 -10.81
CA ARG A 98 31.47 -1.24 -10.31
C ARG A 98 31.33 -0.61 -8.93
N ARG A 99 30.13 -0.17 -8.57
CA ARG A 99 29.83 0.42 -7.25
C ARG A 99 29.46 -0.62 -6.20
N GLY A 100 29.17 -1.87 -6.59
CA GLY A 100 28.68 -2.92 -5.71
C GLY A 100 27.27 -2.64 -5.16
N ARG A 101 26.55 -1.64 -5.70
CA ARG A 101 25.20 -1.23 -5.28
C ARG A 101 24.32 -0.98 -6.49
N SER A 102 23.03 -1.35 -6.34
CA SER A 102 22.04 -1.16 -7.40
C SER A 102 21.50 0.27 -7.47
N GLY A 103 21.52 1.00 -6.35
CA GLY A 103 20.85 2.29 -6.19
C GLY A 103 19.33 2.16 -6.18
N ILE A 104 18.79 0.97 -5.87
CA ILE A 104 17.37 0.68 -5.87
C ILE A 104 16.94 0.20 -4.48
N VAL A 105 15.86 0.76 -3.99
CA VAL A 105 15.14 0.31 -2.80
C VAL A 105 13.91 -0.46 -3.27
N GLY A 106 13.81 -1.74 -2.89
CA GLY A 106 12.61 -2.54 -3.14
C GLY A 106 11.53 -2.22 -2.10
N VAL A 107 10.33 -1.89 -2.52
CA VAL A 107 9.18 -1.66 -1.62
C VAL A 107 8.16 -2.75 -1.86
N VAL A 108 8.06 -3.67 -0.91
CA VAL A 108 7.08 -4.77 -0.93
C VAL A 108 5.80 -4.25 -0.32
N VAL A 109 4.75 -4.19 -1.14
CA VAL A 109 3.44 -3.73 -0.71
C VAL A 109 2.63 -4.95 -0.26
N GLY A 110 2.16 -4.96 1.00
CA GLY A 110 1.48 -6.09 1.63
C GLY A 110 0.09 -6.43 1.07
N ASP A 111 -0.30 -5.81 -0.04
CA ASP A 111 -1.58 -6.01 -0.74
C ASP A 111 -1.42 -5.91 -2.26
N ALA A 112 -2.49 -6.20 -3.01
CA ALA A 112 -2.53 -5.89 -4.43
C ALA A 112 -2.33 -4.38 -4.66
N LEU A 113 -1.44 -4.00 -5.58
CA LEU A 113 -1.12 -2.59 -5.85
C LEU A 113 -2.37 -1.76 -6.16
N SER A 114 -3.36 -2.35 -6.86
CA SER A 114 -4.62 -1.68 -7.17
C SER A 114 -5.45 -1.30 -5.94
N ARG A 115 -5.33 -2.04 -4.83
CA ARG A 115 -5.95 -1.68 -3.54
C ARG A 115 -5.08 -0.72 -2.76
N ALA A 116 -3.77 -0.94 -2.72
CA ALA A 116 -2.83 -0.08 -2.02
C ALA A 116 -2.91 1.39 -2.47
N PHE A 117 -3.05 1.63 -3.77
CA PHE A 117 -3.20 2.99 -4.31
C PHE A 117 -4.59 3.62 -4.08
N ARG A 118 -5.58 2.85 -3.60
CA ARG A 118 -6.86 3.40 -3.15
C ARG A 118 -6.84 3.81 -1.68
N ASP A 119 -5.81 3.41 -0.95
CA ASP A 119 -5.65 3.71 0.47
C ASP A 119 -4.76 4.95 0.66
N PRO A 120 -5.32 6.08 1.16
CA PRO A 120 -4.55 7.29 1.43
C PRO A 120 -3.41 7.10 2.44
N VAL A 121 -3.53 6.13 3.35
CA VAL A 121 -2.47 5.78 4.31
C VAL A 121 -1.25 5.28 3.57
N THR A 122 -1.44 4.31 2.68
CA THR A 122 -0.36 3.75 1.84
C THR A 122 0.29 4.83 0.97
N THR A 123 -0.53 5.68 0.32
CA THR A 123 0.00 6.71 -0.58
C THR A 123 0.78 7.79 0.14
N GLN A 124 0.33 8.26 1.32
CA GLN A 124 1.04 9.26 2.11
C GLN A 124 2.35 8.73 2.71
N VAL A 125 2.38 7.46 3.13
CA VAL A 125 3.62 6.82 3.60
C VAL A 125 4.62 6.67 2.45
N LEU A 126 4.15 6.26 1.27
CA LEU A 126 5.00 6.19 0.07
C LEU A 126 5.52 7.57 -0.35
N ASP A 127 4.70 8.62 -0.26
CA ASP A 127 5.10 9.99 -0.57
C ASP A 127 6.27 10.43 0.32
N GLY A 128 6.16 10.23 1.64
CA GLY A 128 7.25 10.56 2.57
C GLY A 128 8.52 9.73 2.31
N LEU A 129 8.38 8.44 2.02
CA LEU A 129 9.51 7.56 1.70
C LEU A 129 10.21 8.00 0.41
N VAL A 130 9.46 8.15 -0.69
CA VAL A 130 9.98 8.53 -2.00
C VAL A 130 10.60 9.93 -1.97
N GLY A 131 9.96 10.85 -1.24
CA GLY A 131 10.50 12.21 -1.04
C GLY A 131 11.90 12.19 -0.41
N HIS A 132 12.13 11.36 0.62
CA HIS A 132 13.46 11.23 1.25
C HIS A 132 14.45 10.51 0.32
N LEU A 133 14.07 9.36 -0.25
CA LEU A 133 14.95 8.58 -1.15
C LEU A 133 15.38 9.37 -2.39
N GLY A 134 14.51 10.27 -2.88
CA GLY A 134 14.82 11.16 -3.99
C GLY A 134 15.98 12.12 -3.70
N THR A 135 16.15 12.53 -2.43
CA THR A 135 17.30 13.39 -2.03
C THR A 135 18.64 12.64 -2.07
N LEU A 136 18.58 11.30 -2.10
CA LEU A 136 19.74 10.39 -2.12
C LEU A 136 20.02 9.81 -3.53
N ASP A 137 19.30 10.26 -4.55
CA ASP A 137 19.35 9.71 -5.92
C ASP A 137 19.06 8.18 -5.96
N LEU A 138 18.22 7.67 -5.06
CA LEU A 138 17.81 6.27 -5.02
C LEU A 138 16.51 6.04 -5.79
N GLY A 139 16.48 4.98 -6.60
CA GLY A 139 15.28 4.53 -7.28
C GLY A 139 14.41 3.64 -6.38
N VAL A 140 13.10 3.60 -6.67
CA VAL A 140 12.13 2.74 -5.97
C VAL A 140 11.58 1.69 -6.92
N LEU A 141 11.63 0.42 -6.51
CA LEU A 141 10.98 -0.71 -7.19
C LEU A 141 9.80 -1.18 -6.35
N LEU A 142 8.57 -0.96 -6.83
CA LEU A 142 7.37 -1.48 -6.17
C LEU A 142 7.18 -2.96 -6.51
N ILE A 143 7.08 -3.80 -5.49
CA ILE A 143 6.90 -5.24 -5.61
C ILE A 143 5.57 -5.60 -4.97
N PRO A 144 4.59 -6.12 -5.72
CA PRO A 144 3.34 -6.58 -5.13
C PRO A 144 3.61 -7.81 -4.27
N SER A 145 3.05 -7.86 -3.07
CA SER A 145 2.96 -9.13 -2.34
C SER A 145 1.92 -9.99 -3.05
N ALA A 146 2.30 -11.21 -3.41
CA ALA A 146 1.37 -12.18 -4.00
C ALA A 146 0.32 -12.57 -2.94
N SER A 147 -0.76 -11.79 -2.86
CA SER A 147 -1.85 -11.98 -1.90
C SER A 147 -2.97 -12.77 -2.55
N GLY A 148 -2.93 -14.10 -2.40
CA GLY A 148 -4.07 -14.96 -2.59
C GLY A 148 -4.25 -15.84 -1.36
N PRO A 149 -5.47 -16.32 -1.04
CA PRO A 149 -5.74 -17.14 0.14
C PRO A 149 -4.97 -18.47 0.17
N THR A 150 -4.25 -18.79 -0.91
CA THR A 150 -3.48 -20.03 -1.06
C THR A 150 -2.02 -19.82 -1.50
N THR A 151 -1.55 -18.58 -1.68
CA THR A 151 -0.22 -18.33 -2.21
C THR A 151 0.82 -18.16 -1.11
N THR A 152 1.54 -19.24 -0.84
CA THR A 152 2.88 -19.22 -0.23
C THR A 152 3.97 -18.81 -1.23
N THR A 153 3.59 -18.39 -2.44
CA THR A 153 4.52 -18.04 -3.53
C THR A 153 5.02 -16.62 -3.33
N ILE A 154 6.33 -16.51 -3.19
CA ILE A 154 7.05 -15.23 -3.21
C ILE A 154 7.01 -14.69 -4.65
N ASP A 155 6.79 -13.37 -4.80
CA ASP A 155 6.88 -12.75 -6.12
C ASP A 155 8.27 -12.99 -6.72
N PRO A 156 8.39 -13.41 -8.00
CA PRO A 156 9.67 -13.66 -8.65
C PRO A 156 10.63 -12.47 -8.64
N LEU A 157 10.11 -11.24 -8.56
CA LEU A 157 10.95 -10.04 -8.41
C LEU A 157 11.68 -10.00 -7.06
N LEU A 158 11.08 -10.55 -6.00
CA LEU A 158 11.78 -10.67 -4.71
C LEU A 158 12.98 -11.60 -4.76
N GLU A 159 12.98 -12.58 -5.68
CA GLU A 159 14.08 -13.53 -5.85
C GLU A 159 15.14 -13.02 -6.82
N SER A 160 14.79 -12.19 -7.80
CA SER A 160 15.66 -11.86 -8.93
C SER A 160 16.04 -10.38 -9.04
N ALA A 161 15.22 -9.44 -8.57
CA ALA A 161 15.48 -8.02 -8.73
C ALA A 161 16.71 -7.56 -7.92
N ALA A 162 17.55 -6.74 -8.54
CA ALA A 162 18.64 -6.08 -7.84
C ALA A 162 18.08 -4.94 -6.97
N MET A 163 18.31 -5.02 -5.66
CA MET A 163 17.99 -3.97 -4.70
C MET A 163 19.00 -3.97 -3.55
N ASP A 164 19.26 -2.82 -2.97
CA ASP A 164 20.25 -2.65 -1.90
C ASP A 164 19.61 -2.77 -0.51
N VAL A 165 18.35 -2.34 -0.36
CA VAL A 165 17.53 -2.43 0.84
C VAL A 165 16.11 -2.77 0.42
N ALA A 166 15.39 -3.52 1.24
CA ALA A 166 13.96 -3.77 1.09
C ALA A 166 13.17 -3.05 2.18
N VAL A 167 12.08 -2.41 1.80
CA VAL A 167 11.04 -1.90 2.71
C VAL A 167 9.83 -2.80 2.57
N VAL A 168 9.35 -3.39 3.66
CA VAL A 168 8.15 -4.22 3.66
C VAL A 168 7.04 -3.46 4.36
N MET A 169 6.04 -3.05 3.60
CA MET A 169 4.88 -2.33 4.12
C MET A 169 3.89 -3.30 4.74
N TRP A 170 3.41 -2.96 5.93
CA TRP A 170 2.45 -3.76 6.68
C TRP A 170 2.97 -5.18 6.91
N GLY A 171 4.21 -5.23 7.43
CA GLY A 171 4.98 -6.46 7.64
C GLY A 171 4.18 -7.49 8.43
N GLY A 172 4.01 -8.66 7.82
CA GLY A 172 3.29 -9.79 8.37
C GLY A 172 3.93 -10.39 9.63
N ALA A 173 3.49 -11.58 9.98
CA ALA A 173 4.05 -12.37 11.06
C ALA A 173 5.56 -12.60 10.88
N GLY A 174 6.30 -12.81 11.98
CA GLY A 174 7.75 -13.00 11.94
C GLY A 174 8.25 -14.21 11.14
N ASP A 175 7.34 -15.09 10.73
CA ASP A 175 7.55 -16.25 9.84
C ASP A 175 7.21 -15.96 8.37
N SER A 176 7.10 -14.69 7.99
CA SER A 176 6.77 -14.28 6.63
C SER A 176 7.77 -14.85 5.61
N PRO A 177 7.31 -15.57 4.57
CA PRO A 177 8.14 -16.04 3.47
C PRO A 177 8.93 -14.93 2.77
N VAL A 178 8.37 -13.72 2.73
CA VAL A 178 9.01 -12.50 2.18
C VAL A 178 10.27 -12.17 2.98
N LEU A 179 10.17 -12.09 4.32
CA LEU A 179 11.31 -11.80 5.18
C LEU A 179 12.39 -12.90 5.08
N ALA A 180 11.96 -14.16 5.08
CA ALA A 180 12.88 -15.29 4.90
C ALA A 180 13.58 -15.25 3.53
N GLY A 181 12.89 -14.84 2.47
CA GLY A 181 13.45 -14.65 1.12
C GLY A 181 14.50 -13.55 1.09
N LEU A 182 14.20 -12.39 1.67
CA LEU A 182 15.12 -11.26 1.75
C LEU A 182 16.36 -11.59 2.59
N ALA A 183 16.16 -12.26 3.73
CA ALA A 183 17.26 -12.68 4.60
C ALA A 183 18.22 -13.68 3.90
N ARG A 184 17.69 -14.66 3.15
CA ARG A 184 18.52 -15.60 2.35
C ARG A 184 19.37 -14.87 1.30
N ARG A 185 18.89 -13.75 0.77
CA ARG A 185 19.62 -12.92 -0.19
C ARG A 185 20.59 -11.94 0.49
N GLY A 186 20.59 -11.86 1.81
CA GLY A 186 21.37 -10.88 2.56
C GLY A 186 20.93 -9.43 2.31
N ILE A 187 19.64 -9.21 1.97
CA ILE A 187 19.11 -7.87 1.72
C ILE A 187 18.63 -7.28 3.05
N PRO A 188 19.25 -6.20 3.54
CA PRO A 188 18.78 -5.48 4.72
C PRO A 188 17.33 -5.04 4.56
N THR A 189 16.55 -5.11 5.64
CA THR A 189 15.11 -4.90 5.55
C THR A 189 14.63 -3.89 6.60
N VAL A 190 13.74 -2.99 6.20
CA VAL A 190 12.96 -2.11 7.07
C VAL A 190 11.50 -2.52 7.01
N LEU A 191 10.88 -2.78 8.15
CA LEU A 191 9.44 -3.04 8.25
C LEU A 191 8.69 -1.75 8.58
N ILE A 192 7.54 -1.55 7.96
CA ILE A 192 6.53 -0.59 8.39
C ILE A 192 5.45 -1.37 9.12
N GLU A 193 5.33 -1.12 10.42
CA GLU A 193 4.35 -1.77 11.30
C GLU A 193 4.40 -3.30 11.19
N GLY A 194 5.28 -3.90 11.93
CA GLY A 194 5.47 -5.34 11.96
C GLY A 194 5.98 -5.81 13.31
N ARG A 195 6.11 -7.12 13.46
CA ARG A 195 6.71 -7.71 14.64
C ARG A 195 8.22 -7.54 14.60
N LEU A 196 8.82 -7.14 15.73
CA LEU A 196 10.27 -7.05 15.87
C LEU A 196 10.92 -8.40 15.54
N ALA A 197 11.93 -8.38 14.68
CA ALA A 197 12.73 -9.54 14.32
C ALA A 197 14.22 -9.19 14.34
N PRO A 198 15.11 -10.13 14.71
CA PRO A 198 16.55 -9.89 14.71
C PRO A 198 17.05 -9.48 13.31
N GLY A 199 17.88 -8.46 13.23
CA GLY A 199 18.48 -7.99 11.98
C GLY A 199 17.56 -7.18 11.08
N VAL A 200 16.37 -6.78 11.56
CA VAL A 200 15.38 -6.00 10.80
C VAL A 200 15.08 -4.69 11.52
N SER A 201 15.15 -3.58 10.80
CA SER A 201 14.70 -2.28 11.32
C SER A 201 13.18 -2.19 11.26
N VAL A 202 12.56 -1.51 12.23
CA VAL A 202 11.09 -1.35 12.28
C VAL A 202 10.72 0.10 12.54
N VAL A 203 9.81 0.64 11.73
CA VAL A 203 9.11 1.89 12.02
C VAL A 203 7.66 1.56 12.35
N GLY A 204 7.26 1.84 13.58
CA GLY A 204 5.91 1.61 14.09
C GLY A 204 5.27 2.90 14.59
N ILE A 205 4.05 2.73 15.08
CA ILE A 205 3.29 3.73 15.83
C ILE A 205 2.68 3.07 17.06
N ASP A 206 2.22 3.87 18.01
CA ASP A 206 1.49 3.35 19.18
C ASP A 206 0.02 3.02 18.80
N ASP A 207 -0.16 1.94 18.02
CA ASP A 207 -1.49 1.42 17.64
C ASP A 207 -2.37 1.12 18.85
N ARG A 208 -1.75 0.51 19.88
CA ARG A 208 -2.44 0.05 21.08
C ARG A 208 -2.93 1.21 21.93
N GLY A 209 -2.03 2.15 22.26
CA GLY A 209 -2.38 3.34 23.03
C GLY A 209 -3.31 4.27 22.26
N GLY A 210 -3.19 4.37 20.94
CA GLY A 210 -4.11 5.16 20.12
C GLY A 210 -5.55 4.65 20.18
N ILE A 211 -5.75 3.32 20.04
CA ILE A 211 -7.10 2.73 20.17
C ILE A 211 -7.59 2.79 21.62
N GLU A 212 -6.73 2.64 22.60
CA GLU A 212 -7.09 2.84 24.01
C GLU A 212 -7.63 4.25 24.25
N GLN A 213 -6.94 5.29 23.72
CA GLN A 213 -7.38 6.69 23.87
C GLN A 213 -8.76 6.93 23.27
N VAL A 214 -9.02 6.48 22.04
CA VAL A 214 -10.32 6.69 21.41
C VAL A 214 -11.42 5.87 22.08
N THR A 215 -11.10 4.68 22.60
CA THR A 215 -12.07 3.85 23.34
C THR A 215 -12.42 4.51 24.68
N ARG A 216 -11.44 5.06 25.41
CA ARG A 216 -11.67 5.83 26.65
C ARG A 216 -12.53 7.07 26.39
N HIS A 217 -12.27 7.79 25.28
CA HIS A 217 -13.12 8.91 24.88
C HIS A 217 -14.60 8.51 24.73
N LEU A 218 -14.89 7.35 24.15
CA LEU A 218 -16.26 6.86 24.05
C LEU A 218 -16.85 6.44 25.40
N LEU A 219 -16.06 5.85 26.28
CA LEU A 219 -16.49 5.55 27.67
C LEU A 219 -16.82 6.82 28.45
N ASP A 220 -16.00 7.87 28.31
CA ASP A 220 -16.21 9.18 28.96
C ASP A 220 -17.52 9.85 28.48
N LEU A 221 -17.95 9.56 27.24
CA LEU A 221 -19.23 9.96 26.67
C LEU A 221 -20.42 9.06 27.12
N GLY A 222 -20.17 8.07 27.98
CA GLY A 222 -21.20 7.20 28.56
C GLY A 222 -21.53 5.95 27.74
N HIS A 223 -20.80 5.64 26.65
CA HIS A 223 -21.03 4.43 25.87
C HIS A 223 -20.57 3.18 26.62
N THR A 224 -21.47 2.21 26.76
CA THR A 224 -21.18 0.89 27.36
C THR A 224 -21.29 -0.25 26.36
N ARG A 225 -22.02 -0.06 25.25
CA ARG A 225 -22.20 -1.05 24.20
C ARG A 225 -21.44 -0.61 22.95
N ILE A 226 -20.14 -0.94 22.95
CA ILE A 226 -19.18 -0.56 21.91
C ILE A 226 -18.88 -1.79 21.04
N ALA A 227 -18.99 -1.65 19.72
CA ALA A 227 -18.53 -2.66 18.75
C ALA A 227 -17.23 -2.24 18.07
N SER A 228 -16.58 -3.17 17.38
CA SER A 228 -15.39 -2.88 16.60
C SER A 228 -15.50 -3.37 15.15
N VAL A 229 -15.03 -2.56 14.21
CA VAL A 229 -14.80 -2.96 12.81
C VAL A 229 -13.29 -3.02 12.57
N THR A 230 -12.78 -4.20 12.22
CA THR A 230 -11.35 -4.46 12.20
C THR A 230 -10.80 -4.60 10.79
N LEU A 231 -9.50 -4.37 10.66
CA LEU A 231 -8.69 -4.82 9.54
C LEU A 231 -8.66 -6.36 9.48
N PRO A 232 -8.15 -6.95 8.39
CA PRO A 232 -8.02 -8.41 8.31
C PRO A 232 -7.20 -8.99 9.46
N PHE A 233 -7.54 -10.21 9.88
CA PHE A 233 -6.81 -10.94 10.93
C PHE A 233 -5.61 -11.72 10.39
N ASP A 234 -5.73 -12.18 9.14
CA ASP A 234 -4.72 -12.98 8.46
C ASP A 234 -4.89 -12.92 6.93
N HIS A 235 -4.19 -13.80 6.23
CA HIS A 235 -4.23 -13.90 4.76
C HIS A 235 -5.58 -14.40 4.20
N GLU A 236 -6.44 -15.03 5.01
CA GLU A 236 -7.78 -15.47 4.56
C GLU A 236 -8.72 -14.30 4.29
N ARG A 237 -8.50 -13.15 4.97
CA ARG A 237 -9.23 -11.90 4.74
C ARG A 237 -10.74 -12.10 4.73
N ARG A 238 -11.30 -12.57 5.83
CA ARG A 238 -12.73 -12.84 5.96
C ARG A 238 -13.54 -11.55 6.01
N ASP A 239 -14.81 -11.65 5.65
CA ASP A 239 -15.77 -10.57 5.72
C ASP A 239 -16.97 -11.04 6.56
N GLY A 240 -17.10 -10.58 7.81
CA GLY A 240 -18.19 -10.99 8.68
C GLY A 240 -17.96 -10.83 10.19
N LEU A 241 -19.01 -11.15 10.93
CA LEU A 241 -18.96 -11.19 12.39
C LEU A 241 -18.00 -12.28 12.88
N MET A 242 -17.22 -11.91 13.90
CA MET A 242 -16.19 -12.76 14.46
C MET A 242 -16.74 -13.71 15.51
N THR A 243 -16.26 -14.96 15.48
CA THR A 243 -16.44 -15.91 16.56
C THR A 243 -15.38 -15.73 17.64
N THR A 244 -15.68 -16.14 18.88
CA THR A 244 -14.71 -16.08 19.99
C THR A 244 -13.40 -16.81 19.65
N GLN A 245 -13.48 -17.92 18.93
CA GLN A 245 -12.29 -18.68 18.50
C GLN A 245 -11.41 -17.88 17.54
N ARG A 246 -12.01 -17.15 16.60
CA ARG A 246 -11.27 -16.32 15.62
C ARG A 246 -10.61 -15.12 16.28
N LEU A 247 -11.25 -14.54 17.30
CA LEU A 247 -10.72 -13.39 18.06
C LEU A 247 -9.46 -13.74 18.87
N ALA A 248 -9.24 -15.02 19.18
CA ALA A 248 -8.18 -15.44 20.10
C ALA A 248 -6.76 -15.27 19.52
N ASP A 249 -6.60 -15.29 18.19
CA ASP A 249 -5.27 -15.27 17.57
C ASP A 249 -5.24 -14.50 16.24
N PRO A 250 -5.23 -13.16 16.26
CA PRO A 250 -4.96 -12.37 15.06
C PRO A 250 -3.48 -12.51 14.67
N ALA A 251 -3.22 -13.04 13.48
CA ALA A 251 -1.86 -13.21 12.96
C ALA A 251 -1.20 -11.86 12.64
N TRP A 252 -1.99 -10.86 12.24
CA TRP A 252 -1.46 -9.56 11.87
C TRP A 252 -1.30 -8.64 13.07
N GLU A 253 -0.08 -8.15 13.25
CA GLU A 253 0.34 -7.38 14.41
C GLU A 253 -0.49 -6.09 14.61
N ILE A 254 -0.80 -5.36 13.53
CA ILE A 254 -1.60 -4.14 13.58
C ILE A 254 -3.00 -4.43 14.16
N THR A 255 -3.69 -5.42 13.58
CA THR A 255 -5.04 -5.81 14.01
C THR A 255 -5.04 -6.26 15.46
N ARG A 256 -4.02 -7.03 15.88
CA ARG A 256 -3.83 -7.53 17.24
C ARG A 256 -3.62 -6.37 18.23
N ARG A 257 -2.70 -5.43 17.92
CA ARG A 257 -2.39 -4.28 18.79
C ARG A 257 -3.61 -3.36 18.94
N ARG A 258 -4.32 -3.08 17.84
CA ARG A 258 -5.54 -2.25 17.86
C ARG A 258 -6.67 -2.92 18.64
N LEU A 259 -6.86 -4.23 18.55
CA LEU A 259 -7.83 -4.93 19.41
C LEU A 259 -7.43 -4.91 20.89
N ALA A 260 -6.15 -5.10 21.18
CA ALA A 260 -5.65 -5.04 22.55
C ALA A 260 -5.91 -3.68 23.20
N GLY A 261 -5.82 -2.57 22.45
CA GLY A 261 -6.13 -1.23 22.95
C GLY A 261 -7.58 -1.06 23.43
N ILE A 262 -8.55 -1.73 22.80
CA ILE A 262 -9.94 -1.75 23.27
C ILE A 262 -10.05 -2.44 24.63
N HIS A 263 -9.35 -3.58 24.79
CA HIS A 263 -9.35 -4.33 26.04
C HIS A 263 -8.63 -3.58 27.17
N ASP A 264 -7.56 -2.84 26.86
CA ASP A 264 -6.83 -2.00 27.84
C ASP A 264 -7.70 -0.85 28.38
N ALA A 265 -8.63 -0.34 27.58
CA ALA A 265 -9.65 0.59 28.04
C ALA A 265 -10.71 -0.07 28.94
N GLY A 266 -10.66 -1.38 29.19
CA GLY A 266 -11.61 -2.13 29.99
C GLY A 266 -12.87 -2.55 29.24
N VAL A 267 -12.87 -2.52 27.92
CA VAL A 267 -14.03 -2.86 27.07
C VAL A 267 -13.85 -4.24 26.46
N THR A 268 -14.88 -5.08 26.60
CA THR A 268 -15.09 -6.25 25.73
C THR A 268 -16.08 -5.82 24.65
N PRO A 269 -15.67 -5.78 23.37
CA PRO A 269 -16.59 -5.34 22.30
C PRO A 269 -17.86 -6.19 22.26
N ALA A 270 -19.03 -5.53 22.16
CA ALA A 270 -20.32 -6.20 22.03
C ALA A 270 -20.42 -7.06 20.75
N ALA A 271 -19.71 -6.64 19.71
CA ALA A 271 -19.50 -7.39 18.47
C ALA A 271 -18.20 -6.93 17.81
N VAL A 272 -17.53 -7.84 17.10
CA VAL A 272 -16.37 -7.55 16.25
C VAL A 272 -16.68 -8.01 14.85
N TYR A 273 -16.47 -7.15 13.87
CA TYR A 273 -16.64 -7.45 12.45
C TYR A 273 -15.29 -7.37 11.75
N GLU A 274 -14.81 -8.48 11.18
CA GLU A 274 -13.60 -8.51 10.35
C GLU A 274 -13.94 -8.06 8.93
N THR A 275 -13.10 -7.20 8.35
CA THR A 275 -13.20 -6.78 6.96
C THR A 275 -12.01 -7.31 6.15
N PRO A 276 -12.19 -7.57 4.83
CA PRO A 276 -11.12 -8.11 4.01
C PRO A 276 -10.06 -7.05 3.60
N ALA A 277 -10.36 -5.76 3.76
CA ALA A 277 -9.45 -4.66 3.46
C ALA A 277 -9.94 -3.34 4.09
N SER A 278 -9.03 -2.38 4.26
CA SER A 278 -9.35 -0.99 4.63
C SER A 278 -9.95 -0.26 3.43
N LEU A 279 -11.25 -0.39 3.22
CA LEU A 279 -12.00 0.26 2.15
C LEU A 279 -13.39 0.70 2.63
N VAL A 280 -13.90 1.80 2.06
CA VAL A 280 -15.20 2.39 2.43
C VAL A 280 -16.35 1.38 2.25
N GLU A 281 -16.35 0.62 1.15
CA GLU A 281 -17.38 -0.38 0.86
C GLU A 281 -17.44 -1.50 1.89
N HIS A 282 -16.31 -1.92 2.44
CA HIS A 282 -16.25 -2.92 3.51
C HIS A 282 -16.75 -2.36 4.84
N GLY A 283 -16.38 -1.11 5.15
CA GLY A 283 -16.93 -0.39 6.31
C GLY A 283 -18.45 -0.25 6.22
N ALA A 284 -18.99 0.07 5.04
CA ALA A 284 -20.42 0.16 4.82
C ALA A 284 -21.14 -1.19 5.01
N THR A 285 -20.54 -2.28 4.55
CA THR A 285 -21.06 -3.64 4.76
C THR A 285 -21.10 -3.99 6.25
N ALA A 286 -19.99 -3.76 6.97
CA ALA A 286 -19.92 -3.97 8.41
C ALA A 286 -20.94 -3.11 9.16
N GLY A 287 -21.07 -1.83 8.78
CA GLY A 287 -22.04 -0.91 9.38
C GLY A 287 -23.48 -1.39 9.23
N ARG A 288 -23.89 -1.84 8.04
CA ARG A 288 -25.25 -2.41 7.84
C ARG A 288 -25.49 -3.61 8.74
N VAL A 289 -24.53 -4.51 8.89
CA VAL A 289 -24.69 -5.70 9.75
C VAL A 289 -24.78 -5.30 11.22
N LEU A 290 -23.89 -4.44 11.72
CA LEU A 290 -23.83 -4.07 13.13
C LEU A 290 -25.00 -3.17 13.58
N LEU A 291 -25.56 -2.35 12.66
CA LEU A 291 -26.54 -1.34 13.00
C LEU A 291 -28.01 -1.75 12.70
N SER A 292 -28.24 -2.87 12.02
CA SER A 292 -29.60 -3.29 11.62
C SER A 292 -30.41 -3.99 12.72
N GLY A 293 -29.80 -4.35 13.85
CA GLY A 293 -30.49 -5.10 14.92
C GLY A 293 -31.09 -4.21 16.03
N PRO A 294 -32.02 -4.74 16.85
CA PRO A 294 -32.54 -4.04 18.02
C PRO A 294 -31.47 -3.81 19.09
N ASP A 295 -30.48 -4.71 19.18
CA ASP A 295 -29.37 -4.65 20.13
C ASP A 295 -28.12 -3.97 19.53
N ARG A 296 -28.33 -3.03 18.59
CA ARG A 296 -27.24 -2.35 17.94
C ARG A 296 -26.31 -1.64 18.94
N PRO A 297 -24.99 -1.55 18.65
CA PRO A 297 -24.06 -0.80 19.48
C PRO A 297 -24.42 0.70 19.47
N THR A 298 -24.11 1.39 20.57
CA THR A 298 -24.23 2.84 20.66
C THR A 298 -22.97 3.56 20.18
N ALA A 299 -21.85 2.83 20.10
CA ALA A 299 -20.61 3.33 19.51
C ALA A 299 -19.86 2.23 18.73
N ILE A 300 -19.12 2.63 17.72
CA ILE A 300 -18.28 1.74 16.91
C ILE A 300 -16.87 2.33 16.80
N VAL A 301 -15.86 1.52 17.20
CA VAL A 301 -14.44 1.81 16.96
C VAL A 301 -13.99 1.06 15.71
N CYS A 302 -13.61 1.80 14.68
CA CYS A 302 -13.09 1.25 13.44
C CYS A 302 -11.58 1.33 13.42
N GLN A 303 -10.92 0.27 12.96
CA GLN A 303 -9.46 0.20 12.88
C GLN A 303 -8.88 1.00 11.69
N SER A 304 -9.69 1.69 10.91
CA SER A 304 -9.23 2.67 9.92
C SER A 304 -10.31 3.72 9.65
N ASP A 305 -9.92 4.87 9.14
CA ASP A 305 -10.82 5.96 8.77
C ASP A 305 -11.67 5.62 7.54
N LEU A 306 -11.14 4.84 6.59
CA LEU A 306 -11.92 4.36 5.45
C LEU A 306 -13.06 3.44 5.92
N LEU A 307 -12.79 2.53 6.85
CA LEU A 307 -13.82 1.69 7.46
C LEU A 307 -14.84 2.54 8.24
N ALA A 308 -14.35 3.48 9.06
CA ALA A 308 -15.23 4.39 9.81
C ALA A 308 -16.14 5.20 8.90
N SER A 309 -15.59 5.74 7.80
CA SER A 309 -16.40 6.49 6.83
C SER A 309 -17.50 5.63 6.19
N GLY A 310 -17.19 4.37 5.88
CA GLY A 310 -18.17 3.40 5.40
C GLY A 310 -19.28 3.14 6.42
N VAL A 311 -18.95 2.99 7.70
CA VAL A 311 -19.94 2.82 8.79
C VAL A 311 -20.82 4.07 8.93
N VAL A 312 -20.25 5.29 8.80
CA VAL A 312 -21.03 6.54 8.81
C VAL A 312 -22.04 6.56 7.66
N LEU A 313 -21.60 6.16 6.45
CA LEU A 313 -22.50 6.09 5.29
C LEU A 313 -23.64 5.07 5.51
N ALA A 314 -23.32 3.89 6.05
CA ALA A 314 -24.31 2.87 6.37
C ALA A 314 -25.30 3.35 7.45
N ALA A 315 -24.83 4.05 8.49
CA ALA A 315 -25.73 4.64 9.50
C ALA A 315 -26.71 5.62 8.87
N ARG A 316 -26.24 6.51 7.99
CA ARG A 316 -27.10 7.46 7.24
C ARG A 316 -28.10 6.74 6.33
N GLU A 317 -27.72 5.67 5.62
CA GLU A 317 -28.59 4.83 4.80
C GLU A 317 -29.70 4.18 5.64
N LEU A 318 -29.42 3.80 6.89
CA LEU A 318 -30.38 3.23 7.85
C LEU A 318 -31.23 4.30 8.57
N GLY A 319 -31.06 5.57 8.24
CA GLY A 319 -31.79 6.67 8.89
C GLY A 319 -31.28 7.01 10.30
N LEU A 320 -30.09 6.52 10.69
CA LEU A 320 -29.50 6.81 11.98
C LEU A 320 -28.69 8.11 11.91
N ARG A 321 -28.81 8.92 12.96
CA ARG A 321 -28.06 10.17 13.10
C ARG A 321 -26.72 9.88 13.78
N VAL A 322 -25.64 10.38 13.19
CA VAL A 322 -24.32 10.36 13.78
C VAL A 322 -24.03 11.77 14.27
N PRO A 323 -23.72 12.00 15.57
CA PRO A 323 -23.49 11.01 16.62
C PRO A 323 -24.71 10.64 17.49
N GLN A 324 -25.89 11.23 17.26
CA GLN A 324 -27.03 11.18 18.22
C GLN A 324 -27.59 9.77 18.48
N ASP A 325 -27.60 8.91 17.45
CA ASP A 325 -28.10 7.54 17.55
C ASP A 325 -26.95 6.50 17.62
N VAL A 326 -25.78 6.85 17.10
CA VAL A 326 -24.55 6.05 17.17
C VAL A 326 -23.30 6.92 17.01
N SER A 327 -22.34 6.75 17.89
CA SER A 327 -21.00 7.35 17.78
C SER A 327 -20.07 6.47 16.93
N ILE A 328 -19.26 7.08 16.05
CA ILE A 328 -18.34 6.37 15.17
C ILE A 328 -16.98 7.04 15.26
N ALA A 329 -15.96 6.22 15.54
CA ALA A 329 -14.57 6.67 15.61
C ALA A 329 -13.68 5.81 14.73
N GLY A 330 -12.63 6.42 14.20
CA GLY A 330 -11.68 5.82 13.27
C GLY A 330 -10.23 5.82 13.78
N PHE A 331 -9.33 5.50 12.87
CA PHE A 331 -7.90 5.51 13.04
C PHE A 331 -7.25 5.87 11.69
N ASP A 332 -6.25 6.70 11.65
CA ASP A 332 -5.34 7.10 10.59
C ASP A 332 -5.21 8.64 10.49
N GLY A 333 -6.31 9.38 10.66
CA GLY A 333 -6.32 10.84 10.58
C GLY A 333 -6.36 11.39 9.15
N ILE A 334 -6.84 10.60 8.18
CA ILE A 334 -6.92 11.01 6.78
C ILE A 334 -8.04 12.02 6.52
N ASP A 335 -7.96 12.73 5.39
CA ASP A 335 -9.01 13.63 4.94
C ASP A 335 -10.13 12.84 4.26
N LEU A 336 -11.38 13.12 4.66
CA LEU A 336 -12.59 12.45 4.19
C LEU A 336 -13.63 13.49 3.72
N PRO A 337 -13.37 14.19 2.61
CA PRO A 337 -14.22 15.33 2.17
C PRO A 337 -15.65 14.90 1.86
N TRP A 338 -15.91 13.65 1.54
CA TRP A 338 -17.24 13.10 1.28
C TRP A 338 -18.10 12.91 2.54
N LEU A 339 -17.53 13.02 3.75
CA LEU A 339 -18.29 13.02 5.00
C LEU A 339 -18.87 14.39 5.35
N ALA A 340 -18.41 15.46 4.69
CA ALA A 340 -18.87 16.80 5.00
C ALA A 340 -20.40 16.89 5.15
N PRO A 341 -20.93 17.66 6.13
CA PRO A 341 -20.20 18.54 7.05
C PRO A 341 -19.57 17.83 8.25
N ASP A 342 -19.73 16.51 8.40
CA ASP A 342 -19.19 15.78 9.54
C ASP A 342 -17.68 15.66 9.47
N VAL A 343 -17.04 15.72 10.64
CA VAL A 343 -15.62 15.52 10.86
C VAL A 343 -15.43 14.26 11.70
N LEU A 344 -14.67 13.30 11.19
CA LEU A 344 -14.45 12.03 11.89
C LEU A 344 -13.61 12.23 13.15
N THR A 345 -14.08 11.68 14.27
CA THR A 345 -13.25 11.45 15.46
C THR A 345 -12.29 10.31 15.14
N THR A 346 -10.97 10.55 15.22
CA THR A 346 -9.98 9.58 14.79
C THR A 346 -8.66 9.74 15.53
N VAL A 347 -7.88 8.67 15.57
CA VAL A 347 -6.48 8.71 15.99
C VAL A 347 -5.62 9.09 14.79
N VAL A 348 -4.95 10.22 14.87
CA VAL A 348 -4.09 10.76 13.81
C VAL A 348 -2.69 10.16 13.93
N GLN A 349 -2.22 9.54 12.87
CA GLN A 349 -0.84 9.09 12.74
C GLN A 349 -0.04 9.99 11.77
N PRO A 350 1.28 10.15 12.00
CA PRO A 350 2.11 11.03 11.17
C PRO A 350 2.56 10.31 9.88
N LEU A 351 1.65 10.13 8.91
CA LEU A 351 1.83 9.25 7.74
C LEU A 351 3.05 9.61 6.90
N THR A 352 3.16 10.86 6.45
CA THR A 352 4.29 11.33 5.62
C THR A 352 5.61 11.26 6.41
N GLU A 353 5.60 11.62 7.71
CA GLU A 353 6.76 11.52 8.59
C GLU A 353 7.18 10.06 8.83
N LYS A 354 6.21 9.13 8.91
CA LYS A 354 6.46 7.69 8.97
C LYS A 354 7.25 7.25 7.73
N GLY A 355 6.81 7.63 6.54
CA GLY A 355 7.52 7.35 5.30
C GLY A 355 8.92 7.95 5.26
N ALA A 356 9.09 9.21 5.65
CA ALA A 356 10.39 9.87 5.73
C ALA A 356 11.32 9.20 6.75
N THR A 357 10.77 8.73 7.90
CA THR A 357 11.55 7.98 8.90
C THR A 357 12.07 6.65 8.35
N VAL A 358 11.25 5.94 7.58
CA VAL A 358 11.69 4.74 6.85
C VAL A 358 12.82 5.08 5.88
N GLY A 359 12.70 6.19 5.14
CA GLY A 359 13.75 6.68 4.24
C GLY A 359 15.08 6.93 4.96
N ARG A 360 15.04 7.57 6.14
CA ARG A 360 16.23 7.79 6.98
C ARG A 360 16.85 6.46 7.45
N LEU A 361 16.05 5.48 7.86
CA LEU A 361 16.58 4.15 8.21
C LEU A 361 17.22 3.44 7.01
N VAL A 362 16.67 3.61 5.81
CA VAL A 362 17.31 3.10 4.58
C VAL A 362 18.67 3.77 4.37
N GLU A 363 18.78 5.09 4.54
CA GLU A 363 20.03 5.84 4.45
C GLU A 363 21.05 5.35 5.49
N ASP A 364 20.65 5.20 6.77
CA ASP A 364 21.47 4.71 7.86
C ASP A 364 22.00 3.30 7.57
N ILE A 365 21.16 2.39 7.09
CA ILE A 365 21.53 1.02 6.68
C ILE A 365 22.55 1.05 5.54
N LEU A 366 22.34 1.90 4.54
CA LEU A 366 23.30 2.06 3.44
C LEU A 366 24.64 2.65 3.91
N ALA A 367 24.65 3.39 5.01
CA ALA A 367 25.87 3.86 5.66
C ALA A 367 26.51 2.80 6.57
N GLY A 368 25.88 1.64 6.77
CA GLY A 368 26.38 0.54 7.59
C GLY A 368 25.94 0.57 9.06
N ALA A 369 24.86 1.29 9.37
CA ALA A 369 24.29 1.30 10.70
C ALA A 369 23.59 -0.03 11.05
N GLU A 370 23.56 -0.34 12.35
CA GLU A 370 22.85 -1.49 12.90
C GLU A 370 21.31 -1.28 12.81
N PRO A 371 20.52 -2.37 12.78
CA PRO A 371 19.07 -2.29 12.79
C PRO A 371 18.51 -1.52 13.99
N GLU A 372 17.55 -0.64 13.74
CA GLU A 372 16.93 0.21 14.74
C GLU A 372 15.40 0.08 14.72
N HIS A 373 14.78 0.27 15.90
CA HIS A 373 13.33 0.38 16.05
C HIS A 373 12.95 1.82 16.41
N ARG A 374 12.02 2.40 15.63
CA ARG A 374 11.47 3.73 15.86
C ARG A 374 9.95 3.64 15.96
N GLU A 375 9.40 4.11 17.09
CA GLU A 375 7.96 4.23 17.28
C GLU A 375 7.59 5.72 17.25
N LEU A 376 6.62 6.08 16.36
CA LEU A 376 6.14 7.45 16.21
C LEU A 376 4.87 7.65 17.05
N PRO A 377 4.68 8.84 17.65
CA PRO A 377 3.51 9.14 18.44
C PRO A 377 2.26 9.26 17.57
N VAL A 378 1.11 8.98 18.18
CA VAL A 378 -0.22 9.22 17.62
C VAL A 378 -1.00 10.17 18.53
N THR A 379 -2.04 10.84 17.99
CA THR A 379 -2.86 11.78 18.76
C THR A 379 -4.34 11.60 18.44
N LEU A 380 -5.19 11.69 19.46
CA LEU A 380 -6.63 11.70 19.26
C LEU A 380 -7.11 13.06 18.74
N ARG A 381 -7.81 13.07 17.61
CA ARG A 381 -8.56 14.21 17.08
C ARG A 381 -10.06 13.97 17.28
N VAL A 382 -10.68 14.73 18.15
CA VAL A 382 -12.13 14.68 18.35
C VAL A 382 -12.82 15.49 17.26
N GLY A 383 -13.72 14.85 16.53
CA GLY A 383 -14.55 15.44 15.50
C GLY A 383 -16.02 15.51 15.90
N THR A 384 -16.93 15.50 14.93
CA THR A 384 -18.38 15.58 15.15
C THR A 384 -19.07 14.23 15.13
N THR A 385 -18.38 13.13 14.83
CA THR A 385 -18.96 11.79 14.71
C THR A 385 -19.07 11.03 16.03
N THR A 386 -18.65 11.64 17.16
CA THR A 386 -18.84 11.11 18.51
C THR A 386 -19.56 12.13 19.38
N GLY A 387 -20.44 11.67 20.25
CA GLY A 387 -21.23 12.46 21.19
C GLY A 387 -21.70 11.62 22.37
N PRO A 388 -22.49 12.18 23.32
CA PRO A 388 -23.02 11.44 24.45
C PRO A 388 -23.79 10.20 24.01
N ALA A 389 -23.69 9.13 24.82
CA ALA A 389 -24.44 7.91 24.57
C ALA A 389 -25.96 8.21 24.53
N PRO A 390 -26.72 7.62 23.58
CA PRO A 390 -28.17 7.74 23.57
C PRO A 390 -28.75 7.15 24.83
N ALA A 391 -29.84 7.81 25.37
CA ALA A 391 -30.51 7.43 26.58
C ALA A 391 -31.19 6.04 26.50
#